data_497048b18f88b890479cbfa62b897d82
#
_entry.id   497048b18f88b890479cbfa62b897d82
#
_cell.length_a   1.000
_cell.length_b   1.000
_cell.length_c   1.000
_cell.angle_alpha   90.00
_cell.angle_beta   90.00
_cell.angle_gamma   90.00
#
_symmetry.space_group_name_H-M   'P 1'
#
loop_
_entity.id
_entity.type
_entity.pdbx_description
1 polymer ?
#
loop_
_entity_poly.entity_id
_entity_poly.type
_entity_poly.pdbx_seq_one_letter_code
_entity_poly.pdbx_strand_id
1 'polypeptide(L)'
;MLTQLTVNNFAIVKFLELDLQPGMTCITGETGAGKSIAIDALGLCLGERAEAGMVRPDSDKSEVSARFLLDGNPAARAWLATNELENEGECIVRRVISAEGRSRSYINGVPVPLTQLKNLGQLLVNVHGQHAHQMLLKPDYQLALLDGYAGHHLLLDEVRRHYQQWRQLQNELNRLKAEQQQREARRQLIEYQVQELDEFALQPGEFEEIEEEHQRLANGTELMQECGACLDLLYDNEETTIAGLLQTVVDRAESLVTMDSRLGDVLGMLNEALIGVQESHSELRNYLDRLELDPERFNELEARLSKAINLARKHHVKPAELALHHQELAADLARLNSDEERLEGMEDELAEARLAFVQAAEALSQSRQRYAEELGAKVSTSMHELAMPDGRFAIEVRPDAQSSLSPLGIDRVEFMVTTNPGQPIQPLGKVASGGELSRISLAIVVISARKVSTPTLIFDEVDVGISGPTAAVVGRLLRQLGESTQVMVVTHLPQVAGKGHQHMVVSKHTDGKTTETQMQALDQGARLNELARLLGGDQITDNTLANARELLAC
;
A
#
# COMPACT_ATOMS: atom_id res chain seq x y z
N MET A 1 0.94 -29.33 13.28
CA MET A 1 0.69 -30.72 12.85
C MET A 1 -0.81 -30.94 12.75
N LEU A 2 -1.31 -31.53 11.66
CA LEU A 2 -2.72 -31.91 11.49
C LEU A 2 -3.03 -33.13 12.36
N THR A 3 -4.01 -33.02 13.26
CA THR A 3 -4.37 -34.09 14.19
C THR A 3 -5.67 -34.79 13.82
N GLN A 4 -6.61 -34.03 13.24
CA GLN A 4 -7.93 -34.57 12.89
C GLN A 4 -8.46 -33.87 11.64
N LEU A 5 -9.09 -34.66 10.78
CA LEU A 5 -9.84 -34.17 9.62
C LEU A 5 -11.25 -34.79 9.65
N THR A 6 -12.28 -33.93 9.70
CA THR A 6 -13.69 -34.36 9.67
C THR A 6 -14.34 -33.82 8.40
N VAL A 7 -15.02 -34.70 7.67
CA VAL A 7 -15.66 -34.39 6.39
C VAL A 7 -17.10 -34.86 6.46
N ASN A 8 -18.05 -33.96 6.17
CA ASN A 8 -19.46 -34.23 6.14
C ASN A 8 -20.07 -33.84 4.79
N ASN A 9 -20.77 -34.78 4.14
CA ASN A 9 -21.52 -34.57 2.89
C ASN A 9 -20.69 -33.92 1.77
N PHE A 10 -19.47 -34.40 1.57
CA PHE A 10 -18.53 -33.90 0.57
C PHE A 10 -18.36 -34.92 -0.57
N ALA A 11 -18.68 -34.53 -1.79
CA ALA A 11 -18.63 -35.37 -2.98
C ALA A 11 -19.38 -36.72 -2.75
N ILE A 12 -18.66 -37.84 -2.75
CA ILE A 12 -19.22 -39.18 -2.50
C ILE A 12 -19.10 -39.63 -1.04
N VAL A 13 -18.52 -38.78 -0.17
CA VAL A 13 -18.36 -39.06 1.26
C VAL A 13 -19.56 -38.50 2.03
N LYS A 14 -20.24 -39.35 2.81
CA LYS A 14 -21.29 -38.94 3.72
C LYS A 14 -20.72 -38.45 5.03
N PHE A 15 -19.84 -39.21 5.63
CA PHE A 15 -19.12 -38.89 6.84
C PHE A 15 -17.75 -39.57 6.84
N LEU A 16 -16.72 -38.81 7.18
CA LEU A 16 -15.35 -39.29 7.34
C LEU A 16 -14.72 -38.55 8.51
N GLU A 17 -14.11 -39.31 9.43
CA GLU A 17 -13.31 -38.80 10.52
C GLU A 17 -11.97 -39.52 10.52
N LEU A 18 -10.90 -38.75 10.46
CA LEU A 18 -9.54 -39.24 10.38
C LEU A 18 -8.72 -38.66 11.54
N ASP A 19 -8.22 -39.53 12.39
CA ASP A 19 -7.20 -39.20 13.37
C ASP A 19 -5.81 -39.45 12.78
N LEU A 20 -5.00 -38.43 12.75
CA LEU A 20 -3.70 -38.42 12.11
C LEU A 20 -2.58 -38.31 13.14
N GLN A 21 -1.54 -39.10 12.93
CA GLN A 21 -0.41 -39.21 13.85
C GLN A 21 0.84 -38.55 13.24
N PRO A 22 1.88 -38.25 14.04
CA PRO A 22 3.18 -37.86 13.54
C PRO A 22 3.79 -38.94 12.65
N GLY A 23 4.69 -38.54 11.77
CA GLY A 23 5.35 -39.46 10.87
C GLY A 23 4.75 -39.50 9.46
N MET A 24 5.04 -40.55 8.72
CA MET A 24 4.56 -40.79 7.37
C MET A 24 3.28 -41.64 7.37
N THR A 25 2.16 -41.07 6.94
CA THR A 25 0.89 -41.79 6.71
C THR A 25 0.72 -42.05 5.22
N CYS A 26 0.63 -43.33 4.83
CA CYS A 26 0.31 -43.74 3.47
C CYS A 26 -1.19 -43.96 3.31
N ILE A 27 -1.73 -43.49 2.19
CA ILE A 27 -3.14 -43.68 1.82
C ILE A 27 -3.17 -44.50 0.52
N THR A 28 -3.72 -45.70 0.59
CA THR A 28 -3.93 -46.58 -0.59
C THR A 28 -5.39 -46.80 -0.85
N GLY A 29 -5.72 -47.50 -1.91
CA GLY A 29 -7.08 -47.86 -2.27
C GLY A 29 -7.25 -48.00 -3.79
N GLU A 30 -8.43 -48.42 -4.24
CA GLU A 30 -8.75 -48.59 -5.66
C GLU A 30 -8.71 -47.25 -6.43
N THR A 31 -8.38 -47.33 -7.74
CA THR A 31 -8.46 -46.17 -8.64
C THR A 31 -9.88 -45.64 -8.69
N GLY A 32 -10.06 -44.34 -8.50
CA GLY A 32 -11.40 -43.72 -8.44
C GLY A 32 -12.16 -43.96 -7.15
N ALA A 33 -11.55 -44.59 -6.12
CA ALA A 33 -12.15 -44.74 -4.78
C ALA A 33 -12.23 -43.46 -3.98
N GLY A 34 -11.71 -42.36 -4.51
CA GLY A 34 -11.72 -41.08 -3.81
C GLY A 34 -10.55 -40.88 -2.88
N LYS A 35 -9.35 -41.44 -3.21
CA LYS A 35 -8.11 -41.23 -2.44
C LYS A 35 -7.81 -39.75 -2.27
N SER A 36 -7.98 -38.94 -3.30
CA SER A 36 -7.76 -37.51 -3.27
C SER A 36 -8.86 -36.73 -2.51
N ILE A 37 -10.00 -37.35 -2.20
CA ILE A 37 -11.12 -36.63 -1.52
C ILE A 37 -10.69 -36.06 -0.18
N ALA A 38 -9.87 -36.78 0.59
CA ALA A 38 -9.36 -36.26 1.86
C ALA A 38 -8.45 -35.04 1.65
N ILE A 39 -7.64 -35.05 0.57
CA ILE A 39 -6.76 -33.95 0.18
C ILE A 39 -7.59 -32.77 -0.33
N ASP A 40 -8.58 -33.01 -1.18
CA ASP A 40 -9.49 -32.00 -1.72
C ASP A 40 -10.29 -31.32 -0.59
N ALA A 41 -10.80 -32.13 0.36
CA ALA A 41 -11.49 -31.62 1.53
C ALA A 41 -10.57 -30.76 2.42
N LEU A 42 -9.34 -31.20 2.63
CA LEU A 42 -8.36 -30.42 3.36
C LEU A 42 -7.98 -29.15 2.62
N GLY A 43 -7.80 -29.19 1.28
CA GLY A 43 -7.56 -28.02 0.44
C GLY A 43 -8.63 -26.95 0.63
N LEU A 44 -9.89 -27.34 0.76
CA LEU A 44 -10.98 -26.40 1.11
C LEU A 44 -10.79 -25.75 2.48
N CYS A 45 -10.37 -26.51 3.49
CA CYS A 45 -10.02 -25.95 4.80
C CYS A 45 -8.84 -24.99 4.73
N LEU A 46 -7.95 -25.17 3.77
CA LEU A 46 -6.76 -24.33 3.56
C LEU A 46 -7.02 -23.11 2.65
N GLY A 47 -8.27 -22.93 2.19
CA GLY A 47 -8.66 -21.74 1.44
C GLY A 47 -8.75 -21.91 -0.07
N GLU A 48 -8.83 -23.14 -0.58
CA GLU A 48 -9.10 -23.39 -1.98
C GLU A 48 -10.52 -22.97 -2.38
N ARG A 49 -10.76 -22.85 -3.69
CA ARG A 49 -12.04 -22.43 -4.21
C ARG A 49 -13.10 -23.52 -4.01
N ALA A 50 -14.25 -23.13 -3.45
CA ALA A 50 -15.38 -24.03 -3.27
C ALA A 50 -16.32 -23.95 -4.49
N GLU A 51 -16.85 -25.11 -4.88
CA GLU A 51 -17.84 -25.26 -5.96
C GLU A 51 -19.08 -26.00 -5.45
N ALA A 52 -20.26 -25.69 -6.03
CA ALA A 52 -21.50 -26.34 -5.63
C ALA A 52 -21.46 -27.87 -5.86
N GLY A 53 -20.77 -28.33 -6.90
CA GLY A 53 -20.57 -29.75 -7.19
C GLY A 53 -19.80 -30.56 -6.15
N MET A 54 -19.17 -29.88 -5.19
CA MET A 54 -18.47 -30.51 -4.06
C MET A 54 -19.41 -30.94 -2.94
N VAL A 55 -20.64 -30.43 -2.92
CA VAL A 55 -21.67 -30.87 -1.96
C VAL A 55 -22.25 -32.21 -2.44
N ARG A 56 -22.38 -33.19 -1.52
CA ARG A 56 -22.97 -34.49 -1.81
C ARG A 56 -24.39 -34.32 -2.40
N PRO A 57 -24.75 -35.02 -3.47
CA PRO A 57 -26.14 -35.05 -3.97
C PRO A 57 -27.15 -35.29 -2.83
N ASP A 58 -28.29 -34.64 -2.89
CA ASP A 58 -29.37 -34.70 -1.89
C ASP A 58 -28.99 -34.18 -0.50
N SER A 59 -27.93 -33.38 -0.38
CA SER A 59 -27.55 -32.73 0.86
C SER A 59 -27.62 -31.20 0.71
N ASP A 60 -28.09 -30.50 1.75
CA ASP A 60 -28.23 -29.05 1.74
C ASP A 60 -26.86 -28.33 1.85
N LYS A 61 -25.90 -28.98 2.51
CA LYS A 61 -24.56 -28.43 2.75
C LYS A 61 -23.50 -29.52 2.90
N SER A 62 -22.27 -29.14 2.62
CA SER A 62 -21.07 -29.86 3.01
C SER A 62 -20.32 -29.08 4.10
N GLU A 63 -19.70 -29.81 5.03
CA GLU A 63 -18.89 -29.25 6.09
C GLU A 63 -17.58 -30.01 6.22
N VAL A 64 -16.46 -29.29 6.20
CA VAL A 64 -15.13 -29.85 6.40
C VAL A 64 -14.47 -29.10 7.55
N SER A 65 -13.85 -29.84 8.46
CA SER A 65 -13.10 -29.30 9.61
C SER A 65 -11.77 -29.99 9.76
N ALA A 66 -10.72 -29.22 10.00
CA ALA A 66 -9.37 -29.72 10.26
C ALA A 66 -8.82 -29.10 11.55
N ARG A 67 -8.26 -29.94 12.42
CA ARG A 67 -7.67 -29.57 13.70
C ARG A 67 -6.16 -29.70 13.62
N PHE A 68 -5.46 -28.67 14.07
CA PHE A 68 -4.01 -28.60 14.08
C PHE A 68 -3.48 -28.32 15.47
N LEU A 69 -2.43 -29.04 15.88
CA LEU A 69 -1.57 -28.66 16.98
C LEU A 69 -0.48 -27.73 16.47
N LEU A 70 -0.30 -26.59 17.16
CA LEU A 70 0.62 -25.53 16.77
C LEU A 70 1.99 -25.66 17.43
N ASP A 71 2.25 -26.73 18.17
CA ASP A 71 3.57 -27.01 18.74
C ASP A 71 4.60 -27.14 17.62
N GLY A 72 5.65 -26.32 17.68
CA GLY A 72 6.66 -26.26 16.63
C GLY A 72 6.30 -25.39 15.41
N ASN A 73 5.18 -24.66 15.43
CA ASN A 73 4.84 -23.71 14.35
C ASN A 73 4.69 -22.27 14.87
N PRO A 74 5.80 -21.57 15.15
CA PRO A 74 5.77 -20.20 15.67
C PRO A 74 5.14 -19.20 14.69
N ALA A 75 5.28 -19.43 13.39
CA ALA A 75 4.72 -18.55 12.36
C ALA A 75 3.18 -18.53 12.37
N ALA A 76 2.55 -19.70 12.47
CA ALA A 76 1.10 -19.79 12.57
C ALA A 76 0.59 -19.21 13.90
N ARG A 77 1.30 -19.44 15.03
CA ARG A 77 0.95 -18.81 16.32
C ARG A 77 1.01 -17.30 16.26
N ALA A 78 2.11 -16.73 15.74
CA ALA A 78 2.26 -15.29 15.60
C ALA A 78 1.18 -14.70 14.69
N TRP A 79 0.83 -15.38 13.60
CA TRP A 79 -0.23 -14.95 12.69
C TRP A 79 -1.60 -14.93 13.39
N LEU A 80 -1.93 -15.97 14.16
CA LEU A 80 -3.19 -16.05 14.93
C LEU A 80 -3.26 -14.95 15.99
N ALA A 81 -2.17 -14.69 16.72
CA ALA A 81 -2.08 -13.61 17.70
C ALA A 81 -2.31 -12.24 17.07
N THR A 82 -1.65 -11.96 15.95
CA THR A 82 -1.80 -10.69 15.22
C THR A 82 -3.22 -10.44 14.73
N ASN A 83 -3.98 -11.53 14.45
CA ASN A 83 -5.37 -11.45 13.98
C ASN A 83 -6.42 -11.67 15.08
N GLU A 84 -6.01 -11.77 16.37
CA GLU A 84 -6.89 -11.99 17.52
C GLU A 84 -7.72 -13.30 17.43
N LEU A 85 -7.12 -14.35 16.84
CA LEU A 85 -7.76 -15.66 16.59
C LEU A 85 -7.12 -16.80 17.38
N GLU A 86 -6.38 -16.52 18.44
CA GLU A 86 -5.68 -17.52 19.26
C GLU A 86 -6.63 -18.50 19.98
N ASN A 87 -6.17 -19.75 20.14
CA ASN A 87 -6.85 -20.78 20.93
C ASN A 87 -5.82 -21.76 21.50
N GLU A 88 -5.44 -21.61 22.74
CA GLU A 88 -4.65 -22.51 23.63
C GLU A 88 -3.69 -23.53 22.95
N GLY A 89 -2.95 -23.09 21.88
CA GLY A 89 -1.98 -23.94 21.18
C GLY A 89 -2.58 -24.83 20.09
N GLU A 90 -3.87 -24.77 19.87
CA GLU A 90 -4.58 -25.47 18.79
C GLU A 90 -5.14 -24.48 17.75
N CYS A 91 -5.39 -24.97 16.56
CA CYS A 91 -6.09 -24.26 15.52
C CYS A 91 -7.11 -25.17 14.85
N ILE A 92 -8.37 -24.75 14.84
CA ILE A 92 -9.47 -25.44 14.16
C ILE A 92 -9.88 -24.57 12.97
N VAL A 93 -9.67 -25.07 11.77
CA VAL A 93 -10.20 -24.46 10.54
C VAL A 93 -11.41 -25.22 10.06
N ARG A 94 -12.46 -24.50 9.69
CA ARG A 94 -13.72 -25.08 9.26
C ARG A 94 -14.27 -24.37 8.04
N ARG A 95 -14.74 -25.16 7.07
CA ARG A 95 -15.39 -24.68 5.86
C ARG A 95 -16.78 -25.27 5.72
N VAL A 96 -17.76 -24.42 5.41
CA VAL A 96 -19.13 -24.83 5.14
C VAL A 96 -19.52 -24.35 3.75
N ILE A 97 -20.03 -25.27 2.91
CA ILE A 97 -20.45 -24.99 1.52
C ILE A 97 -21.91 -25.37 1.40
N SER A 98 -22.77 -24.47 0.93
CA SER A 98 -24.19 -24.80 0.63
C SER A 98 -24.33 -25.40 -0.77
N ALA A 99 -25.40 -26.14 -0.98
CA ALA A 99 -25.76 -26.69 -2.31
C ALA A 99 -25.88 -25.61 -3.40
N GLU A 100 -26.11 -24.34 -3.01
CA GLU A 100 -26.14 -23.17 -3.90
C GLU A 100 -24.76 -22.63 -4.24
N GLY A 101 -23.66 -23.20 -3.71
CA GLY A 101 -22.28 -22.79 -3.95
C GLY A 101 -21.77 -21.65 -3.04
N ARG A 102 -22.58 -21.16 -2.09
CA ARG A 102 -22.12 -20.20 -1.09
C ARG A 102 -21.22 -20.89 -0.07
N SER A 103 -20.08 -20.27 0.28
CA SER A 103 -19.18 -20.86 1.26
C SER A 103 -18.86 -19.88 2.39
N ARG A 104 -18.67 -20.43 3.61
CA ARG A 104 -18.25 -19.70 4.80
C ARG A 104 -17.03 -20.37 5.43
N SER A 105 -16.09 -19.55 5.85
CA SER A 105 -14.83 -19.97 6.47
C SER A 105 -14.78 -19.58 7.94
N TYR A 106 -14.19 -20.43 8.77
CA TYR A 106 -14.06 -20.18 10.20
C TYR A 106 -12.67 -20.60 10.66
N ILE A 107 -12.09 -19.81 11.54
CA ILE A 107 -10.87 -20.12 12.29
C ILE A 107 -11.21 -20.02 13.77
N ASN A 108 -10.99 -21.10 14.52
CA ASN A 108 -11.30 -21.20 15.97
C ASN A 108 -12.73 -20.74 16.31
N GLY A 109 -13.70 -21.06 15.43
CA GLY A 109 -15.11 -20.69 15.58
C GLY A 109 -15.48 -19.30 15.09
N VAL A 110 -14.52 -18.43 14.81
CA VAL A 110 -14.73 -17.07 14.32
C VAL A 110 -14.87 -17.07 12.79
N PRO A 111 -15.92 -16.46 12.21
CA PRO A 111 -16.04 -16.33 10.76
C PRO A 111 -14.97 -15.39 10.20
N VAL A 112 -14.27 -15.83 9.14
CA VAL A 112 -13.17 -15.08 8.52
C VAL A 112 -13.31 -15.00 7.00
N PRO A 113 -12.74 -13.97 6.36
CA PRO A 113 -12.61 -13.91 4.90
C PRO A 113 -11.74 -15.06 4.37
N LEU A 114 -12.01 -15.49 3.12
CA LEU A 114 -11.25 -16.56 2.47
C LEU A 114 -9.74 -16.25 2.36
N THR A 115 -9.39 -14.99 2.19
CA THR A 115 -8.00 -14.53 2.15
C THR A 115 -7.24 -14.80 3.45
N GLN A 116 -7.86 -14.56 4.59
CA GLN A 116 -7.27 -14.87 5.90
C GLN A 116 -7.09 -16.38 6.08
N LEU A 117 -8.12 -17.18 5.71
CA LEU A 117 -8.01 -18.62 5.75
C LEU A 117 -6.87 -19.15 4.86
N LYS A 118 -6.72 -18.60 3.67
CA LYS A 118 -5.65 -18.97 2.74
C LYS A 118 -4.26 -18.63 3.28
N ASN A 119 -4.10 -17.46 3.87
CA ASN A 119 -2.83 -17.04 4.48
C ASN A 119 -2.43 -17.97 5.63
N LEU A 120 -3.36 -18.29 6.52
CA LEU A 120 -3.11 -19.25 7.59
C LEU A 120 -2.83 -20.66 7.03
N GLY A 121 -3.61 -21.10 6.04
CA GLY A 121 -3.46 -22.43 5.42
C GLY A 121 -2.06 -22.70 4.90
N GLN A 122 -1.42 -21.70 4.30
CA GLN A 122 -0.04 -21.78 3.81
C GLN A 122 1.00 -21.98 4.93
N LEU A 123 0.69 -21.55 6.15
CA LEU A 123 1.55 -21.77 7.32
C LEU A 123 1.31 -23.13 7.99
N LEU A 124 0.17 -23.79 7.73
CA LEU A 124 -0.21 -25.05 8.36
C LEU A 124 0.16 -26.27 7.54
N VAL A 125 -0.10 -26.25 6.24
CA VAL A 125 0.07 -27.39 5.35
C VAL A 125 0.64 -26.94 4.00
N ASN A 126 1.54 -27.76 3.45
CA ASN A 126 2.01 -27.62 2.07
C ASN A 126 1.59 -28.84 1.27
N VAL A 127 0.78 -28.63 0.22
CA VAL A 127 0.24 -29.69 -0.62
C VAL A 127 1.04 -29.78 -1.92
N HIS A 128 1.66 -30.92 -2.17
CA HIS A 128 2.40 -31.26 -3.38
C HIS A 128 1.56 -32.25 -4.21
N GLY A 129 0.66 -31.74 -5.02
CA GLY A 129 -0.23 -32.53 -5.90
C GLY A 129 0.23 -32.53 -7.35
N GLN A 130 -0.65 -33.03 -8.22
CA GLN A 130 -0.43 -33.21 -9.66
C GLN A 130 0.09 -31.97 -10.42
N HIS A 131 -0.14 -30.76 -9.89
CA HIS A 131 0.34 -29.50 -10.47
C HIS A 131 1.63 -28.96 -9.86
N ALA A 132 2.20 -29.59 -8.83
CA ALA A 132 3.40 -29.10 -8.15
C ALA A 132 4.60 -28.98 -9.09
N HIS A 133 4.76 -29.96 -10.01
CA HIS A 133 5.81 -29.90 -11.03
C HIS A 133 5.64 -28.75 -12.03
N GLN A 134 4.41 -28.31 -12.32
CA GLN A 134 4.16 -27.14 -13.17
C GLN A 134 4.54 -25.83 -12.48
N MET A 135 4.37 -25.75 -11.17
CA MET A 135 4.78 -24.58 -10.40
C MET A 135 6.31 -24.42 -10.38
N LEU A 136 7.06 -25.54 -10.33
CA LEU A 136 8.53 -25.52 -10.41
C LEU A 136 9.07 -24.97 -11.73
N LEU A 137 8.25 -24.85 -12.78
CA LEU A 137 8.64 -24.24 -14.05
C LEU A 137 8.53 -22.72 -14.03
N LYS A 138 7.90 -22.14 -13.00
CA LYS A 138 7.73 -20.68 -12.87
C LYS A 138 8.90 -20.04 -12.14
N PRO A 139 9.55 -19.03 -12.72
CA PRO A 139 10.70 -18.34 -12.10
C PRO A 139 10.41 -17.80 -10.70
N ASP A 140 9.23 -17.18 -10.49
CA ASP A 140 8.86 -16.63 -9.19
C ASP A 140 8.76 -17.70 -8.10
N TYR A 141 8.29 -18.90 -8.47
CA TYR A 141 8.23 -20.03 -7.53
C TYR A 141 9.62 -20.60 -7.24
N GLN A 142 10.50 -20.65 -8.24
CA GLN A 142 11.91 -21.07 -8.07
C GLN A 142 12.66 -20.14 -7.12
N LEU A 143 12.48 -18.83 -7.28
CA LEU A 143 13.02 -17.81 -6.39
C LEU A 143 12.51 -17.99 -4.95
N ALA A 144 11.19 -18.11 -4.77
CA ALA A 144 10.57 -18.30 -3.47
C ALA A 144 11.03 -19.58 -2.78
N LEU A 145 11.24 -20.66 -3.54
CA LEU A 145 11.72 -21.94 -3.04
C LEU A 145 13.18 -21.84 -2.55
N LEU A 146 14.04 -21.17 -3.31
CA LEU A 146 15.44 -20.93 -2.90
C LEU A 146 15.49 -20.06 -1.64
N ASP A 147 14.72 -18.98 -1.58
CA ASP A 147 14.65 -18.10 -0.42
C ASP A 147 14.12 -18.83 0.83
N GLY A 148 13.09 -19.67 0.65
CA GLY A 148 12.56 -20.53 1.71
C GLY A 148 13.57 -21.55 2.21
N TYR A 149 14.28 -22.21 1.30
CA TYR A 149 15.36 -23.17 1.64
C TYR A 149 16.49 -22.51 2.42
N ALA A 150 16.87 -21.29 2.03
CA ALA A 150 17.94 -20.53 2.67
C ALA A 150 17.52 -19.83 3.97
N GLY A 151 16.22 -19.67 4.22
CA GLY A 151 15.69 -18.95 5.38
C GLY A 151 15.92 -17.44 5.31
N HIS A 152 15.80 -16.84 4.14
CA HIS A 152 16.13 -15.42 3.88
C HIS A 152 15.17 -14.40 4.46
N HIS A 153 14.37 -14.71 5.48
CA HIS A 153 13.32 -13.80 6.01
C HIS A 153 13.88 -12.43 6.37
N LEU A 154 14.98 -12.38 7.13
CA LEU A 154 15.57 -11.10 7.56
C LEU A 154 16.14 -10.28 6.40
N LEU A 155 16.84 -10.94 5.48
CA LEU A 155 17.43 -10.27 4.31
C LEU A 155 16.33 -9.73 3.37
N LEU A 156 15.25 -10.50 3.19
CA LEU A 156 14.10 -10.05 2.39
C LEU A 156 13.36 -8.88 3.04
N ASP A 157 13.22 -8.88 4.36
CA ASP A 157 12.57 -7.77 5.08
C ASP A 157 13.42 -6.50 5.01
N GLU A 158 14.74 -6.62 5.06
CA GLU A 158 15.66 -5.51 4.87
C GLU A 158 15.58 -4.93 3.45
N VAL A 159 15.62 -5.78 2.43
CA VAL A 159 15.46 -5.37 1.02
C VAL A 159 14.12 -4.69 0.80
N ARG A 160 13.02 -5.24 1.34
CA ARG A 160 11.68 -4.64 1.23
C ARG A 160 11.60 -3.27 1.86
N ARG A 161 12.19 -3.10 3.04
CA ARG A 161 12.22 -1.83 3.76
C ARG A 161 12.93 -0.75 2.93
N HIS A 162 14.13 -1.03 2.42
CA HIS A 162 14.90 -0.09 1.61
C HIS A 162 14.24 0.18 0.25
N TYR A 163 13.62 -0.84 -0.36
CA TYR A 163 12.83 -0.66 -1.57
C TYR A 163 11.65 0.29 -1.35
N GLN A 164 10.91 0.15 -0.24
CA GLN A 164 9.77 1.02 0.08
C GLN A 164 10.22 2.47 0.29
N GLN A 165 11.31 2.70 1.01
CA GLN A 165 11.89 4.03 1.22
C GLN A 165 12.28 4.68 -0.11
N TRP A 166 13.07 3.99 -0.94
CA TRP A 166 13.44 4.46 -2.26
C TRP A 166 12.21 4.76 -3.13
N ARG A 167 11.22 3.87 -3.12
CA ARG A 167 10.01 4.02 -3.95
C ARG A 167 9.14 5.21 -3.53
N GLN A 168 9.06 5.49 -2.24
CA GLN A 168 8.35 6.67 -1.71
C GLN A 168 9.03 7.97 -2.17
N LEU A 169 10.35 8.07 -1.99
CA LEU A 169 11.14 9.22 -2.43
C LEU A 169 11.05 9.43 -3.95
N GLN A 170 11.15 8.35 -4.73
CA GLN A 170 11.02 8.41 -6.19
C GLN A 170 9.64 8.92 -6.64
N ASN A 171 8.57 8.48 -5.99
CA ASN A 171 7.22 8.93 -6.31
C ASN A 171 7.01 10.40 -5.93
N GLU A 172 7.55 10.83 -4.79
CA GLU A 172 7.49 12.23 -4.35
C GLU A 172 8.28 13.14 -5.28
N LEU A 173 9.51 12.75 -5.64
CA LEU A 173 10.33 13.48 -6.61
C LEU A 173 9.64 13.62 -7.97
N ASN A 174 9.06 12.54 -8.47
CA ASN A 174 8.33 12.56 -9.75
C ASN A 174 7.13 13.50 -9.70
N ARG A 175 6.40 13.53 -8.59
CA ARG A 175 5.28 14.45 -8.38
C ARG A 175 5.75 15.91 -8.38
N LEU A 176 6.80 16.22 -7.64
CA LEU A 176 7.36 17.57 -7.56
C LEU A 176 7.90 18.03 -8.95
N LYS A 177 8.60 17.15 -9.66
CA LYS A 177 9.10 17.44 -11.02
C LYS A 177 7.98 17.65 -12.05
N ALA A 178 6.89 16.91 -11.97
CA ALA A 178 5.75 17.09 -12.89
C ALA A 178 5.06 18.46 -12.70
N GLU A 179 5.08 18.99 -11.48
CA GLU A 179 4.53 20.32 -11.17
C GLU A 179 5.53 21.48 -11.37
N GLN A 180 6.81 21.17 -11.58
CA GLN A 180 7.91 22.15 -11.58
C GLN A 180 7.71 23.29 -12.58
N GLN A 181 7.30 22.99 -13.82
CA GLN A 181 7.16 24.01 -14.86
C GLN A 181 6.05 25.01 -14.53
N GLN A 182 4.96 24.55 -13.95
CA GLN A 182 3.84 25.40 -13.53
C GLN A 182 4.18 26.19 -12.27
N ARG A 183 4.93 25.61 -11.35
CA ARG A 183 5.43 26.25 -10.12
C ARG A 183 6.43 27.35 -10.42
N GLU A 184 7.36 27.13 -11.34
CA GLU A 184 8.39 28.11 -11.71
C GLU A 184 7.75 29.38 -12.29
N ALA A 185 6.80 29.23 -13.23
CA ALA A 185 6.07 30.37 -13.78
C ALA A 185 5.29 31.15 -12.70
N ARG A 186 4.67 30.43 -11.75
CA ARG A 186 3.94 31.04 -10.62
C ARG A 186 4.91 31.74 -9.66
N ARG A 187 6.06 31.13 -9.34
CA ARG A 187 7.08 31.70 -8.49
C ARG A 187 7.59 33.03 -9.02
N GLN A 188 7.98 33.09 -10.32
CA GLN A 188 8.46 34.31 -10.96
C GLN A 188 7.41 35.43 -10.94
N LEU A 189 6.13 35.09 -11.17
CA LEU A 189 5.06 36.06 -11.08
C LEU A 189 4.89 36.62 -9.67
N ILE A 190 4.86 35.77 -8.66
CA ILE A 190 4.69 36.17 -7.24
C ILE A 190 5.93 36.96 -6.79
N GLU A 191 7.12 36.55 -7.16
CA GLU A 191 8.38 37.25 -6.84
C GLU A 191 8.36 38.69 -7.36
N TYR A 192 7.94 38.88 -8.60
CA TYR A 192 7.76 40.23 -9.17
C TYR A 192 6.70 41.04 -8.41
N GLN A 193 5.57 40.42 -8.05
CA GLN A 193 4.48 41.07 -7.31
C GLN A 193 4.92 41.46 -5.89
N VAL A 194 5.64 40.58 -5.20
CA VAL A 194 6.18 40.86 -3.85
C VAL A 194 7.18 41.99 -3.94
N GLN A 195 8.13 41.96 -4.88
CA GLN A 195 9.12 43.02 -5.04
C GLN A 195 8.45 44.40 -5.27
N GLU A 196 7.43 44.49 -6.12
CA GLU A 196 6.71 45.72 -6.38
C GLU A 196 6.01 46.27 -5.12
N LEU A 197 5.44 45.36 -4.31
CA LEU A 197 4.78 45.72 -3.06
C LEU A 197 5.79 46.05 -1.92
N ASP A 198 6.94 45.40 -1.90
CA ASP A 198 8.06 45.71 -1.00
C ASP A 198 8.61 47.12 -1.26
N GLU A 199 8.76 47.53 -2.53
CA GLU A 199 9.19 48.87 -2.93
C GLU A 199 8.18 49.95 -2.50
N PHE A 200 6.92 49.63 -2.42
CA PHE A 200 5.88 50.53 -1.92
C PHE A 200 5.77 50.50 -0.40
N ALA A 201 5.98 49.33 0.23
CA ALA A 201 6.04 49.10 1.68
C ALA A 201 4.86 49.69 2.46
N LEU A 202 3.62 49.46 2.01
CA LEU A 202 2.41 49.89 2.71
C LEU A 202 2.22 49.05 3.98
N GLN A 203 2.05 49.74 5.11
CA GLN A 203 1.83 49.09 6.41
C GLN A 203 0.33 48.75 6.60
N PRO A 204 0.02 47.72 7.42
CA PRO A 204 -1.38 47.45 7.79
C PRO A 204 -2.02 48.65 8.51
N GLY A 205 -3.19 49.10 8.00
CA GLY A 205 -3.88 50.27 8.54
C GLY A 205 -3.41 51.62 8.03
N GLU A 206 -2.26 51.67 7.33
CA GLU A 206 -1.69 52.94 6.84
C GLU A 206 -2.58 53.59 5.76
N PHE A 207 -3.25 52.78 4.92
CA PHE A 207 -4.12 53.33 3.88
C PHE A 207 -5.27 54.16 4.46
N GLU A 208 -5.93 53.67 5.47
CA GLU A 208 -7.03 54.36 6.17
C GLU A 208 -6.53 55.63 6.86
N GLU A 209 -5.36 55.57 7.49
CA GLU A 209 -4.78 56.76 8.13
C GLU A 209 -4.47 57.86 7.10
N ILE A 210 -3.84 57.48 5.98
CA ILE A 210 -3.52 58.41 4.89
C ILE A 210 -4.78 58.97 4.25
N GLU A 211 -5.82 58.19 4.05
CA GLU A 211 -7.11 58.59 3.47
C GLU A 211 -7.80 59.62 4.39
N GLU A 212 -7.86 59.37 5.69
CA GLU A 212 -8.41 60.30 6.68
C GLU A 212 -7.63 61.63 6.74
N GLU A 213 -6.28 61.57 6.77
CA GLU A 213 -5.43 62.76 6.79
C GLU A 213 -5.57 63.58 5.50
N HIS A 214 -5.58 62.91 4.34
CA HIS A 214 -5.79 63.57 3.04
C HIS A 214 -7.14 64.24 2.96
N GLN A 215 -8.22 63.58 3.40
CA GLN A 215 -9.58 64.16 3.38
C GLN A 215 -9.68 65.36 4.30
N ARG A 216 -9.02 65.34 5.46
CA ARG A 216 -8.96 66.47 6.37
C ARG A 216 -8.23 67.68 5.76
N LEU A 217 -7.10 67.47 5.08
CA LEU A 217 -6.35 68.55 4.42
C LEU A 217 -7.07 69.05 3.15
N ALA A 218 -7.74 68.19 2.40
CA ALA A 218 -8.57 68.57 1.26
C ALA A 218 -9.72 69.50 1.67
N ASN A 219 -10.43 69.13 2.74
CA ASN A 219 -11.49 69.95 3.30
C ASN A 219 -10.93 71.31 3.77
N GLY A 220 -9.72 71.35 4.36
CA GLY A 220 -9.08 72.57 4.74
C GLY A 220 -8.75 73.47 3.57
N THR A 221 -8.32 72.93 2.43
CA THR A 221 -8.04 73.70 1.21
C THR A 221 -9.29 74.28 0.60
N GLU A 222 -10.39 73.51 0.55
CA GLU A 222 -11.72 73.99 0.06
C GLU A 222 -12.25 75.11 0.97
N LEU A 223 -12.16 74.95 2.31
CA LEU A 223 -12.54 75.96 3.27
C LEU A 223 -11.73 77.27 3.07
N MET A 224 -10.43 77.15 2.79
CA MET A 224 -9.60 78.32 2.51
C MET A 224 -10.04 79.06 1.27
N GLN A 225 -10.33 78.35 0.19
CA GLN A 225 -10.81 78.93 -1.08
C GLN A 225 -12.16 79.65 -0.90
N GLU A 226 -13.13 78.98 -0.29
CA GLU A 226 -14.47 79.52 -0.10
C GLU A 226 -14.45 80.70 0.90
N CYS A 227 -13.72 80.58 2.01
CA CYS A 227 -13.59 81.67 2.95
C CYS A 227 -12.85 82.88 2.32
N GLY A 228 -11.81 82.63 1.50
CA GLY A 228 -11.13 83.68 0.76
C GLY A 228 -12.08 84.42 -0.19
N ALA A 229 -12.88 83.69 -0.96
CA ALA A 229 -13.89 84.30 -1.80
C ALA A 229 -14.94 85.14 -1.02
N CYS A 230 -15.31 84.65 0.18
CA CYS A 230 -16.21 85.45 1.07
C CYS A 230 -15.50 86.71 1.57
N LEU A 231 -14.23 86.70 1.96
CA LEU A 231 -13.51 87.87 2.37
C LEU A 231 -13.40 88.93 1.27
N ASP A 232 -13.10 88.46 0.03
CA ASP A 232 -13.04 89.33 -1.15
C ASP A 232 -14.39 90.04 -1.37
N LEU A 233 -15.52 89.34 -1.25
CA LEU A 233 -16.84 89.90 -1.39
C LEU A 233 -17.19 90.87 -0.24
N LEU A 234 -16.78 90.54 0.99
CA LEU A 234 -17.09 91.37 2.16
C LEU A 234 -16.31 92.66 2.16
N TYR A 235 -14.95 92.59 1.98
CA TYR A 235 -14.11 93.77 2.21
C TYR A 235 -12.86 93.88 1.34
N ASP A 236 -12.19 92.77 0.92
CA ASP A 236 -10.81 92.77 0.38
C ASP A 236 -10.74 93.06 -1.13
N ASN A 237 -11.82 93.06 -1.87
CA ASN A 237 -11.86 93.32 -3.32
C ASN A 237 -11.66 94.77 -3.65
N GLU A 238 -10.79 95.08 -4.62
CA GLU A 238 -10.48 96.44 -5.05
C GLU A 238 -11.64 97.12 -5.80
N GLU A 239 -12.53 96.39 -6.48
CA GLU A 239 -13.54 96.95 -7.33
C GLU A 239 -14.88 97.21 -6.64
N THR A 240 -15.44 96.26 -5.91
CA THR A 240 -16.75 96.35 -5.28
C THR A 240 -16.87 95.39 -4.11
N THR A 241 -17.03 95.92 -2.90
CA THR A 241 -17.26 95.12 -1.70
C THR A 241 -18.61 95.47 -1.04
N ILE A 242 -19.12 94.49 -0.28
CA ILE A 242 -20.34 94.70 0.48
C ILE A 242 -20.16 95.88 1.46
N ALA A 243 -19.02 95.93 2.15
CA ALA A 243 -18.71 97.07 3.04
C ALA A 243 -18.64 98.42 2.29
N GLY A 244 -17.99 98.44 1.12
CA GLY A 244 -17.86 99.66 0.30
C GLY A 244 -19.21 100.15 -0.22
N LEU A 245 -20.10 99.25 -0.66
CA LEU A 245 -21.43 99.58 -1.06
C LEU A 245 -22.29 100.07 0.09
N LEU A 246 -22.23 99.42 1.25
CA LEU A 246 -22.91 99.82 2.46
C LEU A 246 -22.44 101.19 2.95
N GLN A 247 -21.13 101.46 2.95
CA GLN A 247 -20.55 102.74 3.27
C GLN A 247 -21.10 103.82 2.38
N THR A 248 -21.17 103.58 1.06
CA THR A 248 -21.81 104.55 0.11
C THR A 248 -23.26 104.83 0.42
N VAL A 249 -24.01 103.83 0.89
CA VAL A 249 -25.40 103.99 1.30
C VAL A 249 -25.52 104.78 2.59
N VAL A 250 -24.60 104.52 3.58
CA VAL A 250 -24.49 105.27 4.85
C VAL A 250 -24.20 106.74 4.60
N ASP A 251 -23.19 107.04 3.77
CA ASP A 251 -22.85 108.44 3.44
C ASP A 251 -23.96 109.19 2.79
N ARG A 252 -24.77 108.55 1.92
CA ARG A 252 -25.95 109.12 1.32
C ARG A 252 -27.06 109.30 2.35
N ALA A 253 -27.24 108.33 3.26
CA ALA A 253 -28.26 108.42 4.30
C ALA A 253 -27.98 109.54 5.31
N GLU A 254 -26.68 109.73 5.68
CA GLU A 254 -26.28 110.88 6.50
C GLU A 254 -26.70 112.24 5.89
N SER A 255 -26.46 112.36 4.59
CA SER A 255 -26.92 113.57 3.87
C SER A 255 -28.43 113.75 3.91
N LEU A 256 -29.21 112.63 3.85
CA LEU A 256 -30.66 112.70 3.93
C LEU A 256 -31.18 113.04 5.35
N VAL A 257 -30.52 112.57 6.40
CA VAL A 257 -30.83 112.86 7.80
C VAL A 257 -30.71 114.37 8.05
N THR A 258 -29.78 115.08 7.40
CA THR A 258 -29.69 116.55 7.49
C THR A 258 -30.87 117.22 6.88
N MET A 259 -31.65 116.58 5.97
CA MET A 259 -32.86 117.12 5.34
C MET A 259 -34.12 116.72 6.11
N ASP A 260 -34.17 115.48 6.66
CA ASP A 260 -35.32 115.02 7.51
C ASP A 260 -34.80 114.13 8.65
N SER A 261 -34.81 114.63 9.86
CA SER A 261 -34.29 113.95 11.07
C SER A 261 -34.97 112.62 11.42
N ARG A 262 -36.20 112.37 10.86
CA ARG A 262 -36.91 111.09 11.06
C ARG A 262 -36.23 109.89 10.40
N LEU A 263 -35.27 110.14 9.55
CA LEU A 263 -34.45 109.09 8.92
C LEU A 263 -33.26 108.65 9.81
N GLY A 264 -33.11 109.17 11.01
CA GLY A 264 -32.08 108.83 11.94
C GLY A 264 -32.06 107.37 12.34
N ASP A 265 -33.22 106.72 12.53
CA ASP A 265 -33.33 105.30 12.85
C ASP A 265 -32.82 104.40 11.70
N VAL A 266 -33.09 104.82 10.45
CA VAL A 266 -32.65 104.12 9.25
C VAL A 266 -31.09 104.19 9.14
N LEU A 267 -30.53 105.36 9.39
CA LEU A 267 -29.11 105.56 9.42
C LEU A 267 -28.42 104.66 10.53
N GLY A 268 -29.10 104.58 11.70
CA GLY A 268 -28.62 103.63 12.75
C GLY A 268 -28.57 102.20 12.31
N MET A 269 -29.61 101.69 11.67
CA MET A 269 -29.65 100.33 11.14
C MET A 269 -28.62 100.06 10.04
N LEU A 270 -28.33 101.06 9.19
CA LEU A 270 -27.32 100.96 8.16
C LEU A 270 -25.91 100.93 8.75
N ASN A 271 -25.65 101.73 9.76
CA ASN A 271 -24.37 101.67 10.50
C ASN A 271 -24.18 100.36 11.25
N GLU A 272 -25.19 99.83 11.90
CA GLU A 272 -25.15 98.51 12.53
C GLU A 272 -24.85 97.41 11.52
N ALA A 273 -25.43 97.45 10.34
CA ALA A 273 -25.20 96.53 9.23
C ALA A 273 -23.74 96.62 8.74
N LEU A 274 -23.20 97.82 8.58
CA LEU A 274 -21.80 98.03 8.19
C LEU A 274 -20.83 97.48 9.24
N ILE A 275 -21.07 97.73 10.51
CA ILE A 275 -20.27 97.15 11.62
C ILE A 275 -20.35 95.63 11.58
N GLY A 276 -21.56 95.06 11.40
CA GLY A 276 -21.74 93.60 11.30
C GLY A 276 -20.94 92.95 10.17
N VAL A 277 -20.89 93.63 9.00
CA VAL A 277 -20.09 93.18 7.85
C VAL A 277 -18.58 93.24 8.20
N GLN A 278 -18.08 94.27 8.83
CA GLN A 278 -16.68 94.41 9.22
C GLN A 278 -16.26 93.40 10.31
N GLU A 279 -17.14 93.16 11.27
CA GLU A 279 -16.91 92.11 12.28
C GLU A 279 -16.89 90.73 11.67
N SER A 280 -17.81 90.41 10.75
CA SER A 280 -17.85 89.13 10.05
C SER A 280 -16.56 88.89 9.22
N HIS A 281 -16.08 89.95 8.54
CA HIS A 281 -14.82 89.88 7.82
C HIS A 281 -13.64 89.63 8.78
N SER A 282 -13.57 90.32 9.91
CA SER A 282 -12.51 90.13 10.89
C SER A 282 -12.49 88.69 11.50
N GLU A 283 -13.69 88.21 11.87
CA GLU A 283 -13.81 86.84 12.40
C GLU A 283 -13.45 85.79 11.37
N LEU A 284 -13.88 85.95 10.11
CA LEU A 284 -13.54 85.02 9.05
C LEU A 284 -12.07 85.02 8.72
N ARG A 285 -11.42 86.16 8.79
CA ARG A 285 -9.96 86.29 8.61
C ARG A 285 -9.20 85.64 9.75
N ASN A 286 -9.61 85.88 11.00
CA ASN A 286 -9.03 85.20 12.17
C ASN A 286 -9.19 83.67 12.10
N TYR A 287 -10.29 83.19 11.54
CA TYR A 287 -10.52 81.75 11.30
C TYR A 287 -9.51 81.21 10.28
N LEU A 288 -9.32 81.86 9.13
CA LEU A 288 -8.36 81.47 8.11
C LEU A 288 -6.92 81.47 8.58
N ASP A 289 -6.53 82.50 9.36
CA ASP A 289 -5.18 82.64 9.92
C ASP A 289 -4.85 81.50 10.91
N ARG A 290 -5.86 80.82 11.46
CA ARG A 290 -5.71 79.67 12.33
C ARG A 290 -5.78 78.35 11.60
N LEU A 291 -6.12 78.33 10.29
CA LEU A 291 -6.20 77.13 9.49
C LEU A 291 -4.76 76.73 9.05
N GLU A 292 -4.15 75.75 9.75
CA GLU A 292 -2.86 75.17 9.35
C GLU A 292 -3.07 74.31 8.11
N LEU A 293 -2.60 74.76 6.97
CA LEU A 293 -2.52 74.00 5.73
C LEU A 293 -1.05 73.66 5.46
N ASP A 294 -0.77 72.36 5.22
CA ASP A 294 0.50 71.86 4.75
C ASP A 294 0.32 71.34 3.29
N PRO A 295 0.53 72.19 2.27
CA PRO A 295 0.40 71.76 0.88
C PRO A 295 1.40 70.73 0.45
N GLU A 296 2.59 70.68 1.05
CA GLU A 296 3.61 69.67 0.75
C GLU A 296 3.14 68.32 1.25
N ARG A 297 2.64 68.28 2.48
CA ARG A 297 2.07 67.05 3.05
C ARG A 297 0.81 66.56 2.29
N PHE A 298 -0.04 67.45 1.86
CA PHE A 298 -1.20 67.11 1.04
C PHE A 298 -0.78 66.42 -0.28
N ASN A 299 0.19 66.99 -0.99
CA ASN A 299 0.70 66.41 -2.24
C ASN A 299 1.40 65.06 -2.02
N GLU A 300 2.13 64.89 -0.92
CA GLU A 300 2.72 63.59 -0.55
C GLU A 300 1.65 62.52 -0.34
N LEU A 301 0.60 62.84 0.42
CA LEU A 301 -0.51 61.92 0.72
C LEU A 301 -1.27 61.56 -0.56
N GLU A 302 -1.56 62.57 -1.43
CA GLU A 302 -2.20 62.34 -2.70
C GLU A 302 -1.40 61.39 -3.61
N ALA A 303 -0.09 61.60 -3.71
CA ALA A 303 0.78 60.74 -4.49
C ALA A 303 0.82 59.31 -3.92
N ARG A 304 0.88 59.16 -2.58
CA ARG A 304 0.92 57.84 -1.90
C ARG A 304 -0.41 57.11 -2.02
N LEU A 305 -1.58 57.80 -1.87
CA LEU A 305 -2.89 57.25 -2.09
C LEU A 305 -3.09 56.80 -3.55
N SER A 306 -2.73 57.68 -4.51
CA SER A 306 -2.79 57.33 -5.93
C SER A 306 -1.98 56.08 -6.28
N LYS A 307 -0.79 55.95 -5.70
CA LYS A 307 0.04 54.77 -5.89
C LYS A 307 -0.60 53.53 -5.25
N ALA A 308 -1.14 53.63 -4.04
CA ALA A 308 -1.85 52.54 -3.35
C ALA A 308 -3.07 52.06 -4.16
N ILE A 309 -3.91 52.98 -4.67
CA ILE A 309 -5.09 52.67 -5.49
C ILE A 309 -4.67 51.99 -6.81
N ASN A 310 -3.62 52.47 -7.44
CA ASN A 310 -3.13 51.88 -8.68
C ASN A 310 -2.58 50.48 -8.48
N LEU A 311 -1.82 50.23 -7.40
CA LEU A 311 -1.31 48.90 -7.05
C LEU A 311 -2.47 47.96 -6.69
N ALA A 312 -3.42 48.42 -5.86
CA ALA A 312 -4.59 47.64 -5.48
C ALA A 312 -5.43 47.20 -6.71
N ARG A 313 -5.61 48.11 -7.69
CA ARG A 313 -6.28 47.77 -8.96
C ARG A 313 -5.49 46.76 -9.78
N LYS A 314 -4.17 46.90 -9.85
CA LYS A 314 -3.29 45.96 -10.55
C LYS A 314 -3.34 44.55 -9.93
N HIS A 315 -3.39 44.48 -8.61
CA HIS A 315 -3.47 43.24 -7.84
C HIS A 315 -4.91 42.73 -7.63
N HIS A 316 -5.93 43.42 -8.16
CA HIS A 316 -7.35 43.09 -8.03
C HIS A 316 -7.86 42.95 -6.58
N VAL A 317 -7.32 43.79 -5.69
CA VAL A 317 -7.75 43.89 -4.28
C VAL A 317 -8.24 45.28 -3.95
N LYS A 318 -8.87 45.46 -2.80
CA LYS A 318 -9.17 46.79 -2.30
C LYS A 318 -7.91 47.46 -1.74
N PRO A 319 -7.80 48.82 -1.80
CA PRO A 319 -6.63 49.52 -1.30
C PRO A 319 -6.30 49.21 0.17
N ALA A 320 -7.33 49.13 1.04
CA ALA A 320 -7.18 48.75 2.44
C ALA A 320 -6.67 47.30 2.65
N GLU A 321 -6.89 46.40 1.70
CA GLU A 321 -6.47 45.00 1.76
C GLU A 321 -5.04 44.79 1.18
N LEU A 322 -4.42 45.82 0.59
CA LEU A 322 -3.16 45.70 -0.14
C LEU A 322 -2.01 45.20 0.74
N ALA A 323 -1.90 45.69 1.97
CA ALA A 323 -0.87 45.27 2.92
C ALA A 323 -1.03 43.79 3.34
N LEU A 324 -2.28 43.33 3.54
CA LEU A 324 -2.58 41.93 3.86
C LEU A 324 -2.25 41.03 2.65
N HIS A 325 -2.66 41.44 1.45
CA HIS A 325 -2.35 40.72 0.22
C HIS A 325 -0.84 40.59 -0.02
N HIS A 326 -0.06 41.63 0.30
CA HIS A 326 1.39 41.58 0.26
C HIS A 326 1.95 40.48 1.19
N GLN A 327 1.45 40.40 2.44
CA GLN A 327 1.86 39.36 3.39
C GLN A 327 1.51 37.96 2.90
N GLU A 328 0.34 37.77 2.30
CA GLU A 328 -0.08 36.49 1.71
C GLU A 328 0.83 36.08 0.55
N LEU A 329 1.15 36.98 -0.37
CA LEU A 329 2.06 36.73 -1.48
C LEU A 329 3.48 36.40 -0.98
N ALA A 330 3.98 37.10 0.02
CA ALA A 330 5.28 36.84 0.63
C ALA A 330 5.33 35.44 1.29
N ALA A 331 4.25 35.03 1.97
CA ALA A 331 4.13 33.69 2.56
C ALA A 331 4.08 32.60 1.47
N ASP A 332 3.33 32.85 0.37
CA ASP A 332 3.27 31.93 -0.77
C ASP A 332 4.65 31.79 -1.46
N LEU A 333 5.38 32.88 -1.62
CA LEU A 333 6.74 32.87 -2.17
C LEU A 333 7.71 32.06 -1.29
N ALA A 334 7.65 32.27 0.02
CA ALA A 334 8.48 31.51 0.97
C ALA A 334 8.20 30.00 0.89
N ARG A 335 6.92 29.60 0.73
CA ARG A 335 6.54 28.20 0.57
C ARG A 335 7.06 27.61 -0.74
N LEU A 336 6.96 28.34 -1.86
CA LEU A 336 7.47 27.91 -3.16
C LEU A 336 8.99 27.73 -3.15
N ASN A 337 9.73 28.61 -2.47
CA ASN A 337 11.18 28.51 -2.32
C ASN A 337 11.59 27.30 -1.46
N SER A 338 10.86 27.01 -0.37
CA SER A 338 11.09 25.83 0.47
C SER A 338 10.85 24.51 -0.31
N ASP A 339 9.85 24.47 -1.19
CA ASP A 339 9.61 23.31 -2.06
C ASP A 339 10.76 23.09 -3.06
N GLU A 340 11.40 24.14 -3.56
CA GLU A 340 12.54 24.06 -4.47
C GLU A 340 13.81 23.55 -3.77
N GLU A 341 14.13 24.07 -2.58
CA GLU A 341 15.21 23.57 -1.73
C GLU A 341 15.00 22.08 -1.38
N ARG A 342 13.75 21.69 -1.10
CA ARG A 342 13.41 20.29 -0.84
C ARG A 342 13.66 19.41 -2.07
N LEU A 343 13.39 19.92 -3.27
CA LEU A 343 13.57 19.18 -4.52
C LEU A 343 15.06 18.93 -4.81
N GLU A 344 15.92 19.91 -4.56
CA GLU A 344 17.38 19.76 -4.68
C GLU A 344 17.93 18.71 -3.70
N GLY A 345 17.50 18.73 -2.43
CA GLY A 345 17.93 17.75 -1.42
C GLY A 345 17.39 16.34 -1.66
N MET A 346 16.23 16.19 -2.31
CA MET A 346 15.61 14.88 -2.56
C MET A 346 16.39 14.01 -3.56
N GLU A 347 17.12 14.59 -4.50
CA GLU A 347 17.94 13.81 -5.43
C GLU A 347 19.08 13.09 -4.71
N ASP A 348 19.70 13.76 -3.74
CA ASP A 348 20.73 13.17 -2.88
C ASP A 348 20.13 12.08 -1.96
N GLU A 349 19.01 12.37 -1.30
CA GLU A 349 18.30 11.39 -0.48
C GLU A 349 17.89 10.15 -1.29
N LEU A 350 17.42 10.34 -2.53
CA LEU A 350 17.07 9.24 -3.43
C LEU A 350 18.29 8.40 -3.82
N ALA A 351 19.43 9.05 -4.09
CA ALA A 351 20.68 8.36 -4.41
C ALA A 351 21.16 7.52 -3.21
N GLU A 352 21.11 8.07 -1.99
CA GLU A 352 21.44 7.33 -0.76
C GLU A 352 20.50 6.15 -0.51
N ALA A 353 19.18 6.36 -0.64
CA ALA A 353 18.19 5.30 -0.48
C ALA A 353 18.37 4.18 -1.53
N ARG A 354 18.73 4.55 -2.77
CA ARG A 354 19.06 3.59 -3.82
C ARG A 354 20.32 2.79 -3.49
N LEU A 355 21.35 3.44 -2.97
CA LEU A 355 22.59 2.76 -2.58
C LEU A 355 22.34 1.76 -1.45
N ALA A 356 21.58 2.15 -0.43
CA ALA A 356 21.20 1.28 0.67
C ALA A 356 20.39 0.06 0.17
N PHE A 357 19.46 0.26 -0.75
CA PHE A 357 18.73 -0.84 -1.38
C PHE A 357 19.66 -1.78 -2.15
N VAL A 358 20.58 -1.24 -2.97
CA VAL A 358 21.53 -2.06 -3.75
C VAL A 358 22.42 -2.89 -2.84
N GLN A 359 22.94 -2.32 -1.76
CA GLN A 359 23.76 -3.04 -0.78
C GLN A 359 22.99 -4.20 -0.12
N ALA A 360 21.76 -3.95 0.32
CA ALA A 360 20.90 -5.00 0.89
C ALA A 360 20.57 -6.10 -0.15
N ALA A 361 20.29 -5.72 -1.39
CA ALA A 361 19.99 -6.64 -2.47
C ALA A 361 21.22 -7.47 -2.89
N GLU A 362 22.42 -6.89 -2.89
CA GLU A 362 23.67 -7.61 -3.13
C GLU A 362 23.99 -8.63 -2.03
N ALA A 363 23.75 -8.26 -0.76
CA ALA A 363 23.91 -9.20 0.36
C ALA A 363 22.94 -10.40 0.22
N LEU A 364 21.69 -10.15 -0.18
CA LEU A 364 20.72 -11.19 -0.49
C LEU A 364 21.18 -12.05 -1.67
N SER A 365 21.68 -11.43 -2.75
CA SER A 365 22.18 -12.12 -3.95
C SER A 365 23.35 -13.06 -3.64
N GLN A 366 24.32 -12.60 -2.88
CA GLN A 366 25.46 -13.45 -2.43
C GLN A 366 24.97 -14.66 -1.62
N SER A 367 24.01 -14.43 -0.73
CA SER A 367 23.43 -15.52 0.04
C SER A 367 22.67 -16.50 -0.85
N ARG A 368 21.89 -16.01 -1.83
CA ARG A 368 21.20 -16.86 -2.82
C ARG A 368 22.18 -17.71 -3.63
N GLN A 369 23.29 -17.14 -4.10
CA GLN A 369 24.31 -17.88 -4.83
C GLN A 369 24.89 -19.03 -4.00
N ARG A 370 25.25 -18.76 -2.74
CA ARG A 370 25.76 -19.78 -1.82
C ARG A 370 24.75 -20.92 -1.61
N TYR A 371 23.50 -20.61 -1.33
CA TYR A 371 22.47 -21.63 -1.12
C TYR A 371 22.02 -22.31 -2.42
N ALA A 372 22.13 -21.64 -3.56
CA ALA A 372 21.92 -22.24 -4.88
C ALA A 372 22.92 -23.37 -5.16
N GLU A 373 24.20 -23.18 -4.83
CA GLU A 373 25.22 -24.23 -4.94
C GLU A 373 24.94 -25.40 -3.99
N GLU A 374 24.61 -25.09 -2.72
CA GLU A 374 24.28 -26.12 -1.71
C GLU A 374 23.07 -26.97 -2.12
N LEU A 375 21.97 -26.30 -2.50
CA LEU A 375 20.74 -26.96 -2.92
C LEU A 375 20.96 -27.74 -4.22
N GLY A 376 21.67 -27.16 -5.18
CA GLY A 376 22.03 -27.81 -6.45
C GLY A 376 22.78 -29.12 -6.27
N ALA A 377 23.76 -29.13 -5.39
CA ALA A 377 24.54 -30.35 -5.06
C ALA A 377 23.67 -31.42 -4.40
N LYS A 378 22.82 -31.04 -3.43
CA LYS A 378 21.92 -32.00 -2.75
C LYS A 378 20.88 -32.60 -3.69
N VAL A 379 20.27 -31.77 -4.55
CA VAL A 379 19.30 -32.25 -5.55
C VAL A 379 19.99 -33.19 -6.54
N SER A 380 21.19 -32.88 -7.03
CA SER A 380 21.96 -33.76 -7.91
C SER A 380 22.25 -35.13 -7.26
N THR A 381 22.64 -35.15 -5.99
CA THR A 381 22.85 -36.40 -5.23
C THR A 381 21.55 -37.22 -5.15
N SER A 382 20.42 -36.58 -4.84
CA SER A 382 19.13 -37.25 -4.77
C SER A 382 18.66 -37.76 -6.15
N MET A 383 18.98 -37.05 -7.25
CA MET A 383 18.71 -37.52 -8.60
C MET A 383 19.46 -38.84 -8.91
N HIS A 384 20.71 -38.97 -8.47
CA HIS A 384 21.43 -40.21 -8.65
C HIS A 384 20.75 -41.40 -7.96
N GLU A 385 20.23 -41.20 -6.74
CA GLU A 385 19.47 -42.22 -6.01
C GLU A 385 18.13 -42.56 -6.71
N LEU A 386 17.54 -41.61 -7.42
CA LEU A 386 16.27 -41.73 -8.16
C LEU A 386 16.46 -42.25 -9.60
N ALA A 387 17.47 -43.07 -9.84
CA ALA A 387 17.80 -43.72 -11.12
C ALA A 387 18.09 -42.69 -12.26
N MET A 388 18.78 -41.61 -11.92
CA MET A 388 19.35 -40.64 -12.86
C MET A 388 20.86 -40.48 -12.54
N PRO A 389 21.70 -41.50 -12.76
CA PRO A 389 23.09 -41.50 -12.28
C PRO A 389 23.97 -40.42 -12.87
N ASP A 390 23.65 -39.94 -14.07
CA ASP A 390 24.35 -38.87 -14.77
C ASP A 390 23.64 -37.51 -14.62
N GLY A 391 22.58 -37.49 -13.84
CA GLY A 391 21.77 -36.29 -13.62
C GLY A 391 22.54 -35.22 -12.87
N ARG A 392 22.49 -34.00 -13.38
CA ARG A 392 23.06 -32.79 -12.73
C ARG A 392 22.01 -31.70 -12.66
N PHE A 393 21.88 -31.13 -11.49
CA PHE A 393 20.99 -30.01 -11.23
C PHE A 393 21.81 -28.82 -10.76
N ALA A 394 21.49 -27.62 -11.27
CA ALA A 394 22.10 -26.37 -10.87
C ALA A 394 21.04 -25.29 -10.76
N ILE A 395 21.29 -24.29 -9.96
CA ILE A 395 20.46 -23.11 -9.83
C ILE A 395 21.28 -21.92 -10.29
N GLU A 396 20.86 -21.29 -11.37
CA GLU A 396 21.45 -20.03 -11.83
C GLU A 396 20.79 -18.87 -11.12
N VAL A 397 21.64 -18.06 -10.47
CA VAL A 397 21.25 -16.77 -9.87
C VAL A 397 21.94 -15.69 -10.68
N ARG A 398 21.17 -14.93 -11.44
CA ARG A 398 21.67 -13.85 -12.30
C ARG A 398 21.03 -12.52 -11.91
N PRO A 399 21.79 -11.42 -11.93
CA PRO A 399 21.17 -10.09 -11.84
C PRO A 399 20.18 -9.90 -12.98
N ASP A 400 18.98 -9.44 -12.67
CA ASP A 400 17.98 -9.14 -13.68
C ASP A 400 18.24 -7.75 -14.26
N ALA A 401 19.00 -7.71 -15.36
CA ALA A 401 19.38 -6.46 -16.03
C ALA A 401 18.18 -5.69 -16.66
N GLN A 402 17.00 -6.33 -16.75
CA GLN A 402 15.80 -5.75 -17.35
C GLN A 402 14.74 -5.35 -16.32
N SER A 403 14.82 -5.81 -15.09
CA SER A 403 13.82 -5.45 -14.10
C SER A 403 14.15 -4.11 -13.43
N SER A 404 13.14 -3.29 -13.32
CA SER A 404 13.09 -2.23 -12.31
C SER A 404 13.35 -2.84 -10.94
N LEU A 405 14.04 -2.13 -10.05
CA LEU A 405 14.25 -2.52 -8.65
C LEU A 405 12.98 -3.16 -8.06
N SER A 406 13.12 -4.29 -7.38
CA SER A 406 12.01 -5.12 -6.90
C SER A 406 12.07 -5.29 -5.38
N PRO A 407 10.93 -5.39 -4.68
CA PRO A 407 10.92 -5.71 -3.25
C PRO A 407 11.48 -7.11 -2.93
N LEU A 408 11.75 -7.93 -3.95
CA LEU A 408 12.38 -9.25 -3.83
C LEU A 408 13.88 -9.24 -4.17
N GLY A 409 14.46 -8.06 -4.40
CA GLY A 409 15.88 -7.91 -4.76
C GLY A 409 16.10 -7.71 -6.25
N ILE A 410 17.31 -8.06 -6.69
CA ILE A 410 17.81 -7.78 -8.05
C ILE A 410 18.02 -9.06 -8.88
N ASP A 411 17.73 -10.24 -8.32
CA ASP A 411 18.06 -11.51 -8.95
C ASP A 411 16.88 -12.12 -9.70
N ARG A 412 17.22 -12.77 -10.80
CA ARG A 412 16.43 -13.79 -11.44
C ARG A 412 17.01 -15.16 -11.14
N VAL A 413 16.17 -16.09 -10.71
CA VAL A 413 16.56 -17.47 -10.42
C VAL A 413 15.99 -18.40 -11.46
N GLU A 414 16.82 -19.30 -12.00
CA GLU A 414 16.40 -20.30 -12.96
C GLU A 414 16.98 -21.68 -12.61
N PHE A 415 16.12 -22.70 -12.52
CA PHE A 415 16.50 -24.07 -12.26
C PHE A 415 16.94 -24.73 -13.56
N MET A 416 18.16 -25.24 -13.54
CA MET A 416 18.84 -25.85 -14.68
C MET A 416 19.09 -27.33 -14.43
N VAL A 417 18.93 -28.15 -15.45
CA VAL A 417 19.12 -29.59 -15.33
C VAL A 417 19.66 -30.22 -16.61
N THR A 418 20.39 -31.32 -16.43
CA THR A 418 20.68 -32.31 -17.48
C THR A 418 20.50 -33.70 -16.89
N THR A 419 19.94 -34.62 -17.66
CA THR A 419 19.71 -36.03 -17.25
C THR A 419 20.60 -37.02 -17.99
N ASN A 420 21.26 -36.58 -19.07
CA ASN A 420 22.07 -37.45 -19.92
C ASN A 420 23.52 -36.95 -20.00
N PRO A 421 24.49 -37.88 -20.02
CA PRO A 421 25.90 -37.51 -20.16
C PRO A 421 26.15 -36.81 -21.50
N GLY A 422 26.98 -35.74 -21.46
CA GLY A 422 27.38 -35.00 -22.66
C GLY A 422 26.37 -33.98 -23.19
N GLN A 423 25.18 -33.90 -22.59
CA GLN A 423 24.22 -32.84 -22.92
C GLN A 423 24.51 -31.59 -22.09
N PRO A 424 24.32 -30.40 -22.69
CA PRO A 424 24.41 -29.14 -21.94
C PRO A 424 23.30 -29.06 -20.90
N ILE A 425 23.63 -28.45 -19.76
CA ILE A 425 22.61 -28.12 -18.76
C ILE A 425 21.63 -27.07 -19.35
N GLN A 426 20.34 -27.25 -19.16
CA GLN A 426 19.31 -26.39 -19.72
C GLN A 426 18.19 -26.14 -18.72
N PRO A 427 17.35 -25.10 -18.93
CA PRO A 427 16.22 -24.81 -18.04
C PRO A 427 15.32 -26.04 -17.81
N LEU A 428 14.87 -26.21 -16.55
CA LEU A 428 14.03 -27.33 -16.12
C LEU A 428 12.79 -27.51 -17.02
N GLY A 429 12.21 -26.42 -17.51
CA GLY A 429 11.04 -26.43 -18.42
C GLY A 429 11.31 -27.04 -19.80
N LYS A 430 12.59 -27.27 -20.15
CA LYS A 430 12.97 -27.91 -21.43
C LYS A 430 13.25 -29.42 -21.30
N VAL A 431 13.08 -29.98 -20.11
CA VAL A 431 13.22 -31.43 -19.88
C VAL A 431 12.08 -32.17 -20.58
N ALA A 432 12.41 -33.12 -21.44
CA ALA A 432 11.47 -33.75 -22.36
C ALA A 432 10.58 -34.84 -21.73
N SER A 433 10.98 -35.44 -20.60
CA SER A 433 10.31 -36.61 -20.00
C SER A 433 9.50 -36.20 -18.75
N GLY A 434 8.18 -36.47 -18.77
CA GLY A 434 7.33 -36.23 -17.59
C GLY A 434 7.75 -37.01 -16.35
N GLY A 435 8.25 -38.25 -16.52
CA GLY A 435 8.74 -39.07 -15.40
C GLY A 435 10.05 -38.55 -14.81
N GLU A 436 10.95 -37.99 -15.62
CA GLU A 436 12.16 -37.30 -15.12
C GLU A 436 11.81 -36.03 -14.35
N LEU A 437 10.94 -35.23 -14.89
CA LEU A 437 10.45 -34.01 -14.23
C LEU A 437 9.80 -34.32 -12.89
N SER A 438 8.99 -35.37 -12.79
CA SER A 438 8.36 -35.79 -11.53
C SER A 438 9.40 -36.21 -10.49
N ARG A 439 10.44 -36.96 -10.87
CA ARG A 439 11.51 -37.39 -9.96
C ARG A 439 12.39 -36.21 -9.50
N ILE A 440 12.74 -35.30 -10.41
CA ILE A 440 13.47 -34.07 -10.09
C ILE A 440 12.64 -33.19 -9.14
N SER A 441 11.36 -33.00 -9.44
CA SER A 441 10.44 -32.25 -8.60
C SER A 441 10.36 -32.83 -7.19
N LEU A 442 10.26 -34.15 -7.08
CA LEU A 442 10.24 -34.85 -5.80
C LEU A 442 11.54 -34.61 -5.02
N ALA A 443 12.73 -34.75 -5.68
CA ALA A 443 14.00 -34.49 -5.05
C ALA A 443 14.10 -33.06 -4.50
N ILE A 444 13.71 -32.08 -5.29
CA ILE A 444 13.69 -30.66 -4.90
C ILE A 444 12.79 -30.45 -3.68
N VAL A 445 11.56 -30.98 -3.73
CA VAL A 445 10.57 -30.81 -2.67
C VAL A 445 11.02 -31.45 -1.36
N VAL A 446 11.49 -32.71 -1.41
CA VAL A 446 11.93 -33.45 -0.22
C VAL A 446 13.12 -32.75 0.45
N ILE A 447 14.09 -32.25 -0.34
CA ILE A 447 15.25 -31.56 0.21
C ILE A 447 14.88 -30.19 0.77
N SER A 448 14.03 -29.44 0.08
CA SER A 448 13.56 -28.13 0.52
C SER A 448 12.70 -28.24 1.78
N ALA A 449 11.84 -29.24 1.86
CA ALA A 449 10.96 -29.47 2.99
C ALA A 449 11.69 -29.71 4.32
N ARG A 450 12.90 -30.25 4.29
CA ARG A 450 13.72 -30.45 5.52
C ARG A 450 14.12 -29.14 6.20
N LYS A 451 14.12 -28.03 5.49
CA LYS A 451 14.48 -26.70 6.02
C LYS A 451 13.28 -25.75 6.20
N VAL A 452 12.15 -26.08 5.59
CA VAL A 452 10.93 -25.27 5.72
C VAL A 452 10.16 -25.67 6.98
N SER A 453 9.72 -24.69 7.74
CA SER A 453 9.04 -24.89 9.04
C SER A 453 7.57 -25.31 8.94
N THR A 454 7.08 -25.76 7.77
CA THR A 454 5.69 -26.20 7.62
C THR A 454 5.51 -27.57 8.26
N PRO A 455 4.62 -27.74 9.27
CA PRO A 455 4.56 -28.93 10.07
C PRO A 455 3.93 -30.15 9.39
N THR A 456 3.19 -29.94 8.28
CA THR A 456 2.48 -31.02 7.56
C THR A 456 2.69 -30.87 6.06
N LEU A 457 3.15 -31.96 5.43
CA LEU A 457 3.37 -32.05 4.00
C LEU A 457 2.47 -33.15 3.41
N ILE A 458 1.85 -32.85 2.29
CA ILE A 458 0.97 -33.78 1.58
C ILE A 458 1.54 -34.01 0.19
N PHE A 459 1.68 -35.26 -0.16
CA PHE A 459 2.15 -35.71 -1.46
C PHE A 459 1.03 -36.50 -2.15
N ASP A 460 0.46 -35.93 -3.20
CA ASP A 460 -0.51 -36.63 -4.04
C ASP A 460 0.15 -37.09 -5.33
N GLU A 461 -0.08 -38.35 -5.69
CA GLU A 461 0.43 -38.95 -6.94
C GLU A 461 1.95 -38.85 -7.13
N VAL A 462 2.74 -38.96 -6.04
CA VAL A 462 4.22 -38.90 -6.11
C VAL A 462 4.85 -40.02 -6.91
N ASP A 463 4.08 -41.06 -7.17
CA ASP A 463 4.48 -42.30 -7.81
C ASP A 463 4.16 -42.31 -9.32
N VAL A 464 3.71 -41.23 -9.90
CA VAL A 464 3.50 -41.12 -11.35
C VAL A 464 4.84 -41.20 -12.09
N GLY A 465 5.00 -42.21 -12.95
CA GLY A 465 6.19 -42.40 -13.75
C GLY A 465 7.41 -43.02 -13.01
N ILE A 466 7.18 -43.58 -11.82
CA ILE A 466 8.17 -44.35 -11.08
C ILE A 466 7.72 -45.81 -10.86
N SER A 467 8.65 -46.73 -10.76
CA SER A 467 8.36 -48.14 -10.50
C SER A 467 9.58 -48.87 -9.93
N GLY A 468 9.40 -50.06 -9.38
CA GLY A 468 10.45 -50.95 -8.94
C GLY A 468 11.45 -50.36 -7.92
N PRO A 469 12.75 -50.42 -8.19
CA PRO A 469 13.78 -49.93 -7.27
C PRO A 469 13.63 -48.43 -6.95
N THR A 470 13.24 -47.60 -7.92
CA THR A 470 13.06 -46.16 -7.74
C THR A 470 11.94 -45.85 -6.74
N ALA A 471 10.85 -46.64 -6.76
CA ALA A 471 9.75 -46.50 -5.81
C ALA A 471 10.18 -46.80 -4.37
N ALA A 472 11.09 -47.78 -4.18
CA ALA A 472 11.64 -48.09 -2.88
C ALA A 472 12.53 -46.95 -2.34
N VAL A 473 13.26 -46.25 -3.20
CA VAL A 473 14.07 -45.08 -2.82
C VAL A 473 13.13 -43.92 -2.42
N VAL A 474 12.09 -43.63 -3.22
CA VAL A 474 11.09 -42.64 -2.89
C VAL A 474 10.44 -42.89 -1.54
N GLY A 475 10.03 -44.15 -1.28
CA GLY A 475 9.46 -44.52 0.02
C GLY A 475 10.43 -44.27 1.19
N ARG A 476 11.71 -44.56 1.04
CA ARG A 476 12.73 -44.28 2.07
C ARG A 476 12.89 -42.77 2.30
N LEU A 477 12.98 -41.97 1.24
CA LEU A 477 13.15 -40.51 1.36
C LEU A 477 11.94 -39.87 2.07
N LEU A 478 10.71 -40.27 1.72
CA LEU A 478 9.49 -39.80 2.36
C LEU A 478 9.40 -40.26 3.83
N ARG A 479 9.83 -41.49 4.14
CA ARG A 479 9.89 -41.97 5.53
C ARG A 479 10.87 -41.16 6.37
N GLN A 480 12.09 -40.92 5.87
CA GLN A 480 13.08 -40.07 6.53
C GLN A 480 12.56 -38.64 6.77
N LEU A 481 11.82 -38.08 5.79
CA LEU A 481 11.17 -36.80 5.98
C LEU A 481 10.11 -36.88 7.09
N GLY A 482 9.40 -37.98 7.17
CA GLY A 482 8.39 -38.26 8.19
C GLY A 482 8.93 -38.33 9.62
N GLU A 483 10.26 -38.54 9.83
CA GLU A 483 10.88 -38.53 11.17
C GLU A 483 10.85 -37.14 11.84
N SER A 484 10.90 -36.08 11.03
CA SER A 484 10.93 -34.69 11.51
C SER A 484 9.68 -33.87 11.19
N THR A 485 8.88 -34.29 10.22
CA THR A 485 7.74 -33.56 9.70
C THR A 485 6.59 -34.54 9.44
N GLN A 486 5.34 -34.15 9.72
CA GLN A 486 4.20 -34.99 9.36
C GLN A 486 4.06 -35.05 7.84
N VAL A 487 4.04 -36.26 7.29
CA VAL A 487 3.94 -36.52 5.85
C VAL A 487 2.72 -37.38 5.54
N MET A 488 1.87 -36.94 4.64
CA MET A 488 0.77 -37.74 4.08
C MET A 488 1.07 -38.05 2.62
N VAL A 489 0.95 -39.32 2.22
CA VAL A 489 1.28 -39.78 0.87
C VAL A 489 0.15 -40.59 0.30
N VAL A 490 -0.43 -40.15 -0.81
CA VAL A 490 -1.34 -40.96 -1.63
C VAL A 490 -0.53 -41.73 -2.66
N THR A 491 -0.63 -43.05 -2.62
CA THR A 491 0.18 -43.92 -3.48
C THR A 491 -0.60 -45.19 -3.91
N HIS A 492 -0.24 -45.75 -5.05
CA HIS A 492 -0.66 -47.05 -5.48
C HIS A 492 0.49 -48.08 -5.48
N LEU A 493 1.71 -47.62 -5.14
CA LEU A 493 2.92 -48.48 -5.15
C LEU A 493 3.14 -49.12 -3.78
N PRO A 494 3.20 -50.47 -3.71
CA PRO A 494 3.45 -51.20 -2.46
C PRO A 494 4.82 -50.88 -1.85
N GLN A 495 5.83 -50.52 -2.67
CA GLN A 495 7.16 -50.13 -2.22
C GLN A 495 7.17 -48.83 -1.43
N VAL A 496 6.28 -47.88 -1.75
CA VAL A 496 6.10 -46.62 -1.03
C VAL A 496 5.21 -46.87 0.20
N ALA A 497 4.07 -47.55 0.02
CA ALA A 497 3.11 -47.82 1.07
C ALA A 497 3.70 -48.62 2.23
N GLY A 498 4.60 -49.58 1.93
CA GLY A 498 5.31 -50.37 2.93
C GLY A 498 6.21 -49.56 3.87
N LYS A 499 6.66 -48.36 3.44
CA LYS A 499 7.53 -47.49 4.24
C LYS A 499 6.80 -46.55 5.18
N GLY A 500 5.44 -46.40 5.05
CA GLY A 500 4.67 -45.56 5.95
C GLY A 500 4.79 -45.98 7.43
N HIS A 501 4.77 -45.03 8.37
CA HIS A 501 4.60 -45.29 9.78
C HIS A 501 3.17 -45.72 10.08
N GLN A 502 2.20 -45.10 9.40
CA GLN A 502 0.78 -45.49 9.41
C GLN A 502 0.32 -45.80 7.99
N HIS A 503 -0.76 -46.59 7.87
CA HIS A 503 -1.35 -46.95 6.59
C HIS A 503 -2.86 -46.89 6.70
N MET A 504 -3.48 -46.15 5.79
CA MET A 504 -4.94 -46.03 5.65
C MET A 504 -5.36 -46.58 4.29
N VAL A 505 -6.48 -47.25 4.25
CA VAL A 505 -7.08 -47.75 3.01
C VAL A 505 -8.39 -47.05 2.73
N VAL A 506 -8.58 -46.65 1.48
CA VAL A 506 -9.83 -46.10 0.97
C VAL A 506 -10.59 -47.23 0.23
N SER A 507 -11.83 -47.48 0.65
CA SER A 507 -12.72 -48.46 0.03
C SER A 507 -14.01 -47.81 -0.38
N LYS A 508 -14.64 -48.37 -1.45
CA LYS A 508 -15.97 -48.00 -1.89
C LYS A 508 -16.96 -49.06 -1.48
N HIS A 509 -18.08 -48.64 -0.91
CA HIS A 509 -19.24 -49.49 -0.70
C HIS A 509 -20.39 -48.98 -1.53
N THR A 510 -20.92 -49.83 -2.40
CA THR A 510 -22.06 -49.51 -3.26
C THR A 510 -23.24 -50.42 -2.92
N ASP A 511 -24.37 -49.85 -2.56
CA ASP A 511 -25.63 -50.57 -2.25
C ASP A 511 -26.54 -50.70 -3.49
N GLY A 512 -26.02 -50.38 -4.67
CA GLY A 512 -26.75 -50.39 -5.96
C GLY A 512 -27.54 -49.10 -6.24
N LYS A 513 -27.66 -48.17 -5.27
CA LYS A 513 -28.30 -46.86 -5.43
C LYS A 513 -27.36 -45.71 -5.07
N THR A 514 -26.56 -45.91 -4.06
CA THR A 514 -25.60 -44.92 -3.58
C THR A 514 -24.22 -45.53 -3.44
N THR A 515 -23.18 -44.74 -3.68
CA THR A 515 -21.79 -45.10 -3.41
C THR A 515 -21.29 -44.29 -2.24
N GLU A 516 -20.73 -44.97 -1.25
CA GLU A 516 -20.09 -44.35 -0.08
C GLU A 516 -18.61 -44.70 -0.07
N THR A 517 -17.77 -43.70 0.17
CA THR A 517 -16.33 -43.90 0.40
C THR A 517 -16.07 -43.92 1.91
N GLN A 518 -15.34 -44.95 2.34
CA GLN A 518 -14.85 -45.07 3.71
C GLN A 518 -13.33 -45.11 3.70
N MET A 519 -12.70 -44.54 4.71
CA MET A 519 -11.27 -44.62 4.94
C MET A 519 -11.01 -45.18 6.34
N GLN A 520 -10.14 -46.19 6.39
CA GLN A 520 -9.87 -46.93 7.62
C GLN A 520 -8.37 -47.06 7.86
N ALA A 521 -7.93 -46.83 9.10
CA ALA A 521 -6.57 -47.12 9.51
C ALA A 521 -6.36 -48.66 9.58
N LEU A 522 -5.24 -49.12 9.06
CA LEU A 522 -4.91 -50.54 9.02
C LEU A 522 -4.01 -50.94 10.20
N ASP A 523 -4.39 -52.01 10.87
CA ASP A 523 -3.47 -52.71 11.80
C ASP A 523 -2.39 -53.47 11.00
N GLN A 524 -1.40 -54.07 11.69
CA GLN A 524 -0.30 -54.76 11.01
C GLN A 524 -0.75 -55.90 10.12
N GLY A 525 -1.78 -56.67 10.50
CA GLY A 525 -2.32 -57.77 9.71
C GLY A 525 -3.08 -57.31 8.46
N ALA A 526 -3.93 -56.31 8.63
CA ALA A 526 -4.65 -55.70 7.51
C ALA A 526 -3.70 -55.00 6.53
N ARG A 527 -2.65 -54.34 7.05
CA ARG A 527 -1.60 -53.71 6.25
C ARG A 527 -0.83 -54.73 5.40
N LEU A 528 -0.51 -55.87 5.95
CA LEU A 528 0.13 -56.96 5.19
C LEU A 528 -0.74 -57.43 4.01
N ASN A 529 -2.05 -57.63 4.26
CA ASN A 529 -3.00 -58.03 3.25
C ASN A 529 -3.17 -56.97 2.15
N GLU A 530 -3.24 -55.71 2.53
CA GLU A 530 -3.37 -54.62 1.55
C GLU A 530 -2.13 -54.50 0.66
N LEU A 531 -0.91 -54.64 1.23
CA LEU A 531 0.31 -54.68 0.44
C LEU A 531 0.38 -55.90 -0.49
N ALA A 532 -0.09 -57.07 -0.03
CA ALA A 532 -0.19 -58.23 -0.87
C ALA A 532 -1.18 -58.04 -2.02
N ARG A 533 -2.32 -57.39 -1.76
CA ARG A 533 -3.30 -56.98 -2.80
C ARG A 533 -2.69 -56.01 -3.82
N LEU A 534 -1.90 -55.05 -3.38
CA LEU A 534 -1.20 -54.09 -4.25
C LEU A 534 -0.13 -54.78 -5.13
N LEU A 535 0.47 -55.86 -4.64
CA LEU A 535 1.48 -56.64 -5.35
C LEU A 535 0.89 -57.63 -6.35
N GLY A 536 -0.18 -58.30 -5.98
CA GLY A 536 -0.72 -59.45 -6.72
C GLY A 536 -2.13 -59.28 -7.32
N GLY A 537 -2.76 -58.11 -7.10
CA GLY A 537 -4.18 -57.87 -7.44
C GLY A 537 -5.11 -58.66 -6.50
N ASP A 538 -6.28 -59.06 -6.98
CA ASP A 538 -7.35 -59.68 -6.18
C ASP A 538 -7.04 -61.08 -5.67
N GLN A 539 -6.02 -61.74 -6.26
CA GLN A 539 -5.55 -63.06 -5.80
C GLN A 539 -4.34 -62.95 -4.92
N ILE A 540 -4.55 -63.04 -3.61
CA ILE A 540 -3.47 -63.06 -2.62
C ILE A 540 -2.91 -64.46 -2.54
N THR A 541 -1.63 -64.65 -2.92
CA THR A 541 -0.90 -65.91 -2.85
C THR A 541 0.13 -65.88 -1.70
N ASP A 542 0.64 -67.06 -1.28
CA ASP A 542 1.69 -67.15 -0.29
C ASP A 542 2.97 -66.35 -0.70
N ASN A 543 3.27 -66.29 -1.99
CA ASN A 543 4.38 -65.52 -2.52
C ASN A 543 4.15 -63.99 -2.40
N THR A 544 2.92 -63.53 -2.68
CA THR A 544 2.60 -62.10 -2.51
C THR A 544 2.64 -61.69 -1.05
N LEU A 545 2.20 -62.57 -0.14
CA LEU A 545 2.29 -62.34 1.30
C LEU A 545 3.76 -62.32 1.78
N ALA A 546 4.62 -63.21 1.28
CA ALA A 546 6.05 -63.23 1.60
C ALA A 546 6.72 -61.93 1.15
N ASN A 547 6.48 -61.49 -0.09
CA ASN A 547 7.01 -60.22 -0.61
C ASN A 547 6.46 -59.01 0.15
N ALA A 548 5.21 -59.01 0.56
CA ALA A 548 4.63 -57.96 1.37
C ALA A 548 5.28 -57.85 2.78
N ARG A 549 5.62 -59.01 3.37
CA ARG A 549 6.39 -59.02 4.65
C ARG A 549 7.78 -58.40 4.50
N GLU A 550 8.50 -58.70 3.40
CA GLU A 550 9.78 -58.06 3.13
C GLU A 550 9.69 -56.55 2.99
N LEU A 551 8.64 -56.03 2.33
CA LEU A 551 8.42 -54.57 2.22
C LEU A 551 8.15 -53.91 3.57
N LEU A 552 7.52 -54.62 4.53
CA LEU A 552 7.26 -54.13 5.88
C LEU A 552 8.52 -54.26 6.79
N ALA A 553 9.38 -55.25 6.57
CA ALA A 553 10.55 -55.51 7.40
C ALA A 553 11.72 -54.57 7.10
N CYS A 554 11.76 -53.99 5.91
CA CYS A 554 12.76 -53.00 5.50
C CYS A 554 12.29 -51.59 5.79
#